data_75cfaa37a956db58bdce29ed48ef52a4
#
_entry.id   75cfaa37a956db58bdce29ed48ef52a4
#
_cell.length_a   1.000
_cell.length_b   1.000
_cell.length_c   1.000
_cell.angle_alpha   90.00
_cell.angle_beta   90.00
_cell.angle_gamma   90.00
#
_symmetry.space_group_name_H-M   'P 1'
#
loop_
_entity.id
_entity.type
_entity.pdbx_description
1 polymer ?
#
loop_
_entity_poly.entity_id
_entity_poly.type
_entity_poly.pdbx_seq_one_letter_code
_entity_poly.pdbx_strand_id
1 'polypeptide(L)'
;MRYKFWGVRGSVPTSLSSDKLMSKIHSILQQISVSDLESVTSREKFISSLPKWVTSTVGGNTTCFEVGISEKEVFIFDAGTGIRELGKKLISEKNLKIHIFISHFHWDHIQGLPFFDPFFNPKSEIHFYSPKDGLKDFLEQQADSPYFPVKMKNMYILYFRSLNLL
;
A
#
# COMPACT_ATOMS: atom_id res chain seq x y z
N MET A 1 2.56 17.53 6.90
CA MET A 1 1.80 16.67 5.96
C MET A 1 2.80 15.93 5.08
N ARG A 2 2.65 14.63 4.95
CA ARG A 2 3.46 13.78 4.05
C ARG A 2 2.51 13.00 3.14
N TYR A 3 2.96 12.66 1.95
CA TYR A 3 2.18 11.83 1.02
C TYR A 3 3.10 10.80 0.36
N LYS A 4 2.55 9.63 0.04
CA LYS A 4 3.30 8.55 -0.58
C LYS A 4 2.40 7.67 -1.45
N PHE A 5 2.88 7.34 -2.63
CA PHE A 5 2.30 6.30 -3.49
C PHE A 5 2.85 4.93 -3.08
N TRP A 6 1.95 3.99 -2.84
CA TRP A 6 2.24 2.58 -2.55
C TRP A 6 1.92 1.69 -3.73
N GLY A 7 1.08 2.17 -4.64
CA GLY A 7 0.73 1.57 -5.91
C GLY A 7 0.17 2.60 -6.87
N VAL A 8 0.48 2.45 -8.15
CA VAL A 8 0.09 3.38 -9.23
C VAL A 8 -0.31 2.64 -10.51
N ARG A 9 -0.37 1.31 -10.48
CA ARG A 9 -0.74 0.49 -11.63
C ARG A 9 -2.26 0.42 -11.73
N GLY A 10 -2.79 0.52 -12.95
CA GLY A 10 -4.19 0.26 -13.23
C GLY A 10 -4.44 -1.20 -13.60
N SER A 11 -5.66 -1.67 -13.40
CA SER A 11 -6.28 -2.95 -13.74
C SER A 11 -5.69 -4.17 -13.04
N VAL A 12 -4.38 -4.45 -13.18
CA VAL A 12 -3.78 -5.68 -12.64
C VAL A 12 -2.38 -5.40 -12.07
N PRO A 13 -2.03 -5.97 -10.92
CA PRO A 13 -0.67 -5.86 -10.40
C PRO A 13 0.31 -6.55 -11.35
N THR A 14 1.46 -5.95 -11.53
CA THR A 14 2.47 -6.47 -12.44
C THR A 14 3.81 -6.53 -11.72
N SER A 15 4.39 -7.72 -11.65
CA SER A 15 5.75 -7.91 -11.14
C SER A 15 6.77 -7.15 -11.99
N LEU A 16 7.92 -6.88 -11.39
CA LEU A 16 9.05 -6.34 -12.14
C LEU A 16 9.51 -7.39 -13.16
N SER A 17 9.52 -7.02 -14.45
CA SER A 17 10.02 -7.93 -15.50
C SER A 17 11.53 -8.07 -15.43
N SER A 18 12.06 -9.18 -15.95
CA SER A 18 13.50 -9.43 -16.02
C SER A 18 14.24 -8.30 -16.74
N ASP A 19 13.70 -7.80 -17.84
CA ASP A 19 14.32 -6.69 -18.60
C ASP A 19 14.40 -5.40 -17.77
N LYS A 20 13.33 -5.08 -17.03
CA LYS A 20 13.34 -3.93 -16.13
C LYS A 20 14.32 -4.10 -14.97
N LEU A 21 14.43 -5.32 -14.42
CA LEU A 21 15.42 -5.64 -13.40
C LEU A 21 16.84 -5.46 -13.95
N MET A 22 17.12 -6.01 -15.13
CA MET A 22 18.42 -5.85 -15.79
C MET A 22 18.74 -4.38 -16.08
N SER A 23 17.77 -3.60 -16.57
CA SER A 23 17.95 -2.16 -16.80
C SER A 23 18.34 -1.40 -15.51
N LYS A 24 17.72 -1.75 -14.37
CA LYS A 24 18.07 -1.17 -13.06
C LYS A 24 19.48 -1.55 -12.65
N ILE A 25 19.88 -2.82 -12.80
CA ILE A 25 21.23 -3.29 -12.51
C ILE A 25 22.25 -2.56 -13.39
N HIS A 26 22.01 -2.43 -14.69
CA HIS A 26 22.86 -1.65 -15.57
C HIS A 26 23.01 -0.19 -15.12
N SER A 27 21.91 0.45 -14.73
CA SER A 27 21.94 1.83 -14.23
C SER A 27 22.77 1.99 -12.94
N ILE A 28 22.77 0.97 -12.08
CA ILE A 28 23.61 0.94 -10.87
C ILE A 28 25.09 0.82 -11.27
N LEU A 29 25.40 -0.14 -12.14
CA LEU A 29 26.79 -0.42 -12.58
C LEU A 29 27.42 0.76 -13.33
N GLN A 30 26.61 1.57 -14.03
CA GLN A 30 27.08 2.78 -14.71
C GLN A 30 27.43 3.93 -13.75
N GLN A 31 26.91 3.91 -12.53
CA GLN A 31 27.08 4.98 -11.54
C GLN A 31 28.11 4.64 -10.46
N ILE A 32 28.38 3.35 -10.22
CA ILE A 32 29.28 2.90 -9.16
C ILE A 32 30.75 3.17 -9.52
N SER A 33 31.50 3.66 -8.55
CA SER A 33 32.94 3.87 -8.65
C SER A 33 33.71 2.90 -7.76
N VAL A 34 35.03 2.79 -7.94
CA VAL A 34 35.89 1.93 -7.11
C VAL A 34 35.82 2.33 -5.64
N SER A 35 35.77 3.64 -5.35
CA SER A 35 35.69 4.15 -3.97
C SER A 35 34.38 3.76 -3.26
N ASP A 36 33.30 3.52 -4.01
CA ASP A 36 32.03 3.05 -3.44
C ASP A 36 32.11 1.59 -2.95
N LEU A 37 33.12 0.84 -3.40
CA LEU A 37 33.32 -0.58 -3.07
C LEU A 37 34.31 -0.81 -1.92
N GLU A 38 35.06 0.19 -1.49
CA GLU A 38 36.15 0.05 -0.53
C GLU A 38 35.70 -0.40 0.86
N SER A 39 34.50 -0.04 1.30
CA SER A 39 33.97 -0.41 2.61
C SER A 39 32.46 -0.70 2.58
N VAL A 40 31.95 -1.31 3.66
CA VAL A 40 30.48 -1.49 3.83
C VAL A 40 29.79 -0.12 3.86
N THR A 41 30.36 0.83 4.60
CA THR A 41 29.81 2.18 4.74
C THR A 41 29.76 2.93 3.41
N SER A 42 30.79 2.79 2.56
CA SER A 42 30.82 3.38 1.21
C SER A 42 29.71 2.80 0.35
N ARG A 43 29.52 1.47 0.37
CA ARG A 43 28.45 0.79 -0.38
C ARG A 43 27.05 1.24 0.07
N GLU A 44 26.80 1.31 1.38
CA GLU A 44 25.51 1.76 1.91
C GLU A 44 25.21 3.21 1.55
N LYS A 45 26.21 4.09 1.60
CA LYS A 45 26.10 5.48 1.17
C LYS A 45 25.75 5.57 -0.31
N PHE A 46 26.43 4.81 -1.16
CA PHE A 46 26.13 4.73 -2.58
C PHE A 46 24.71 4.26 -2.83
N ILE A 47 24.28 3.12 -2.22
CA ILE A 47 22.92 2.60 -2.37
C ILE A 47 21.88 3.63 -1.95
N SER A 48 22.13 4.36 -0.84
CA SER A 48 21.23 5.39 -0.34
C SER A 48 21.14 6.62 -1.24
N SER A 49 22.17 6.88 -2.06
CA SER A 49 22.22 7.98 -3.03
C SER A 49 21.49 7.68 -4.34
N LEU A 50 21.21 6.40 -4.62
CA LEU A 50 20.56 5.99 -5.86
C LEU A 50 19.16 6.60 -6.00
N PRO A 51 18.75 6.98 -7.22
CA PRO A 51 17.41 7.47 -7.48
C PRO A 51 16.34 6.44 -7.06
N LYS A 52 15.23 6.91 -6.48
CA LYS A 52 14.14 6.03 -6.02
C LYS A 52 13.57 5.11 -7.10
N TRP A 53 13.57 5.51 -8.36
CA TRP A 53 13.09 4.65 -9.45
C TRP A 53 13.96 3.40 -9.66
N VAL A 54 15.25 3.46 -9.30
CA VAL A 54 16.15 2.30 -9.34
C VAL A 54 15.84 1.31 -8.22
N THR A 55 15.62 1.82 -7.01
CA THR A 55 15.45 1.00 -5.80
C THR A 55 13.99 0.65 -5.47
N SER A 56 13.01 1.25 -6.15
CA SER A 56 11.58 1.07 -5.88
C SER A 56 10.90 0.08 -6.82
N THR A 57 9.89 -0.62 -6.30
CA THR A 57 8.98 -1.50 -7.05
C THR A 57 7.53 -1.03 -7.03
N VAL A 58 7.28 0.18 -6.53
CA VAL A 58 5.91 0.75 -6.35
C VAL A 58 5.06 0.70 -7.63
N GLY A 59 5.67 0.86 -8.80
CA GLY A 59 4.96 0.77 -10.08
C GLY A 59 4.38 -0.60 -10.43
N GLY A 60 4.66 -1.66 -9.65
CA GLY A 60 4.09 -2.99 -9.81
C GLY A 60 2.78 -3.20 -9.07
N ASN A 61 2.50 -2.42 -8.04
CA ASN A 61 1.28 -2.50 -7.25
C ASN A 61 0.15 -1.64 -7.82
N THR A 62 -1.10 -2.08 -7.62
CA THR A 62 -2.29 -1.31 -7.99
C THR A 62 -2.57 -0.21 -6.97
N THR A 63 -3.47 0.69 -7.34
CA THR A 63 -3.66 2.01 -6.74
C THR A 63 -3.78 2.00 -5.22
N CYS A 64 -2.86 2.71 -4.57
CA CYS A 64 -2.92 3.01 -3.15
C CYS A 64 -2.08 4.28 -2.86
N PHE A 65 -2.71 5.30 -2.28
CA PHE A 65 -2.09 6.57 -1.97
C PHE A 65 -2.28 6.93 -0.51
N GLU A 66 -1.19 7.20 0.21
CA GLU A 66 -1.16 7.59 1.62
C GLU A 66 -1.00 9.10 1.77
N VAL A 67 -1.83 9.70 2.63
CA VAL A 67 -1.63 11.06 3.17
C VAL A 67 -1.55 10.97 4.69
N GLY A 68 -0.40 11.30 5.24
CA GLY A 68 -0.17 11.39 6.68
C GLY A 68 -0.30 12.83 7.16
N ILE A 69 -1.24 13.10 8.05
CA ILE A 69 -1.47 14.42 8.67
C ILE A 69 -0.77 14.45 10.02
N SER A 70 -0.83 13.37 10.79
CA SER A 70 -0.17 13.21 12.08
C SER A 70 0.49 11.83 12.20
N GLU A 71 1.15 11.56 13.32
CA GLU A 71 1.74 10.25 13.61
C GLU A 71 0.67 9.20 13.94
N LYS A 72 -0.53 9.62 14.34
CA LYS A 72 -1.62 8.74 14.78
C LYS A 72 -2.80 8.65 13.81
N GLU A 73 -2.76 9.39 12.72
CA GLU A 73 -3.87 9.48 11.77
C GLU A 73 -3.36 9.41 10.33
N VAL A 74 -3.88 8.44 9.59
CA VAL A 74 -3.48 8.15 8.21
C VAL A 74 -4.70 8.12 7.32
N PHE A 75 -4.61 8.80 6.18
CA PHE A 75 -5.63 8.81 5.14
C PHE A 75 -5.11 8.01 3.96
N ILE A 76 -5.91 7.05 3.50
CA ILE A 76 -5.58 6.15 2.40
C ILE A 76 -6.63 6.32 1.31
N PHE A 77 -6.19 6.55 0.09
CA PHE A 77 -7.04 6.64 -1.08
C PHE A 77 -6.81 5.42 -1.96
N ASP A 78 -7.87 4.65 -2.14
CA ASP A 78 -7.91 3.33 -2.73
C ASP A 78 -7.03 2.28 -2.06
N ALA A 79 -7.43 1.04 -2.21
CA ALA A 79 -6.88 -0.10 -1.49
C ALA A 79 -6.50 -1.25 -2.43
N GLY A 80 -5.87 -0.89 -3.54
CA GLY A 80 -5.23 -1.86 -4.42
C GLY A 80 -4.08 -2.58 -3.73
N THR A 81 -3.31 -3.38 -4.45
CA THR A 81 -2.26 -4.23 -3.84
C THR A 81 -1.18 -3.44 -3.10
N GLY A 82 -1.04 -2.14 -3.38
CA GLY A 82 -0.12 -1.26 -2.66
C GLY A 82 -0.42 -1.14 -1.16
N ILE A 83 -1.68 -1.32 -0.75
CA ILE A 83 -2.08 -1.22 0.66
C ILE A 83 -1.43 -2.30 1.53
N ARG A 84 -1.09 -3.47 0.97
CA ARG A 84 -0.38 -4.54 1.67
C ARG A 84 0.98 -4.07 2.19
N GLU A 85 1.75 -3.39 1.37
CA GLU A 85 3.07 -2.87 1.78
C GLU A 85 2.94 -1.71 2.79
N LEU A 86 1.90 -0.89 2.65
CA LEU A 86 1.55 0.11 3.66
C LEU A 86 1.17 -0.56 4.99
N GLY A 87 0.36 -1.62 4.95
CA GLY A 87 -0.07 -2.37 6.14
C GLY A 87 1.10 -2.90 6.95
N LYS A 88 2.11 -3.48 6.33
CA LYS A 88 3.34 -3.94 6.99
C LYS A 88 4.08 -2.82 7.74
N LYS A 89 4.05 -1.61 7.20
CA LYS A 89 4.64 -0.45 7.87
C LYS A 89 3.80 -0.01 9.08
N LEU A 90 2.47 -0.06 8.94
CA LEU A 90 1.55 0.44 9.95
C LEU A 90 1.30 -0.52 11.11
N ILE A 91 1.54 -1.83 10.94
CA ILE A 91 1.23 -2.85 11.95
C ILE A 91 1.99 -2.63 13.28
N SER A 92 3.17 -2.04 13.23
CA SER A 92 3.97 -1.72 14.41
C SER A 92 3.46 -0.50 15.19
N GLU A 93 2.66 0.34 14.55
CA GLU A 93 2.13 1.56 15.15
C GLU A 93 0.99 1.24 16.13
N LYS A 94 0.94 1.95 17.26
CA LYS A 94 -0.08 1.75 18.30
C LYS A 94 -1.14 2.85 18.23
N ASN A 95 -2.40 2.47 18.43
CA ASN A 95 -3.54 3.40 18.50
C ASN A 95 -3.66 4.26 17.24
N LEU A 96 -3.57 3.61 16.09
CA LEU A 96 -3.63 4.27 14.79
C LEU A 96 -5.08 4.40 14.33
N LYS A 97 -5.47 5.60 13.94
CA LYS A 97 -6.73 5.88 13.26
C LYS A 97 -6.49 5.93 11.75
N ILE A 98 -7.16 5.04 11.03
CA ILE A 98 -6.97 4.85 9.60
C ILE A 98 -8.27 5.20 8.88
N HIS A 99 -8.19 6.10 7.91
CA HIS A 99 -9.29 6.50 7.05
C HIS A 99 -9.03 5.99 5.64
N ILE A 100 -9.87 5.08 5.14
CA ILE A 100 -9.75 4.49 3.81
C ILE A 100 -10.89 5.00 2.93
N PHE A 101 -10.53 5.72 1.88
CA PHE A 101 -11.45 6.26 0.88
C PHE A 101 -11.40 5.38 -0.35
N ILE A 102 -12.50 4.71 -0.66
CA ILE A 102 -12.66 3.86 -1.84
C ILE A 102 -13.42 4.63 -2.91
N SER A 103 -12.75 4.95 -4.00
CA SER A 103 -13.31 5.72 -5.10
C SER A 103 -14.41 4.93 -5.84
N HIS A 104 -14.16 3.64 -6.10
CA HIS A 104 -15.08 2.69 -6.72
C HIS A 104 -14.60 1.24 -6.50
N PHE A 105 -15.40 0.24 -6.89
CA PHE A 105 -15.20 -1.16 -6.51
C PHE A 105 -14.52 -2.02 -7.58
N HIS A 106 -13.78 -1.45 -8.53
CA HIS A 106 -12.93 -2.26 -9.40
C HIS A 106 -11.84 -2.97 -8.59
N TRP A 107 -11.47 -4.16 -9.04
CA TRP A 107 -10.53 -5.02 -8.31
C TRP A 107 -9.22 -4.33 -7.96
N ASP A 108 -8.66 -3.57 -8.87
CA ASP A 108 -7.41 -2.86 -8.70
C ASP A 108 -7.45 -1.74 -7.61
N HIS A 109 -8.66 -1.36 -7.17
CA HIS A 109 -8.87 -0.40 -6.09
C HIS A 109 -9.21 -1.02 -4.74
N ILE A 110 -9.55 -2.32 -4.69
CA ILE A 110 -9.99 -3.00 -3.45
C ILE A 110 -9.26 -4.32 -3.18
N GLN A 111 -8.57 -4.92 -4.15
CA GLN A 111 -8.03 -6.28 -4.04
C GLN A 111 -6.95 -6.45 -2.96
N GLY A 112 -6.34 -5.37 -2.49
CA GLY A 112 -5.34 -5.42 -1.42
C GLY A 112 -5.92 -5.47 -0.01
N LEU A 113 -7.21 -5.10 0.16
CA LEU A 113 -7.84 -5.00 1.48
C LEU A 113 -7.74 -6.26 2.33
N PRO A 114 -8.00 -7.47 1.81
CA PRO A 114 -7.90 -8.69 2.61
C PRO A 114 -6.50 -8.94 3.20
N PHE A 115 -5.49 -8.31 2.65
CA PHE A 115 -4.08 -8.44 3.03
C PHE A 115 -3.54 -7.22 3.80
N PHE A 116 -4.43 -6.41 4.36
CA PHE A 116 -4.06 -5.20 5.10
C PHE A 116 -3.90 -5.53 6.59
N ASP A 117 -2.66 -5.74 7.03
CA ASP A 117 -2.32 -6.21 8.37
C ASP A 117 -3.03 -5.45 9.53
N PRO A 118 -3.25 -4.10 9.46
CA PRO A 118 -3.96 -3.39 10.51
C PRO A 118 -5.39 -3.87 10.80
N PHE A 119 -6.05 -4.60 9.90
CA PHE A 119 -7.35 -5.23 10.18
C PHE A 119 -7.30 -6.25 11.32
N PHE A 120 -6.14 -6.82 11.56
CA PHE A 120 -5.91 -7.85 12.58
C PHE A 120 -5.28 -7.27 13.85
N ASN A 121 -5.11 -5.95 13.93
CA ASN A 121 -4.59 -5.25 15.10
C ASN A 121 -5.74 -4.64 15.92
N PRO A 122 -6.03 -5.15 17.16
CA PRO A 122 -7.12 -4.65 17.99
C PRO A 122 -6.95 -3.20 18.48
N LYS A 123 -5.78 -2.60 18.24
CA LYS A 123 -5.48 -1.21 18.58
C LYS A 123 -5.65 -0.24 17.40
N SER A 124 -6.05 -0.75 16.25
CA SER A 124 -6.35 0.06 15.06
C SER A 124 -7.84 0.36 15.00
N GLU A 125 -8.18 1.62 14.69
CA GLU A 125 -9.52 2.07 14.39
C GLU A 125 -9.58 2.40 12.90
N ILE A 126 -10.44 1.71 12.13
CA ILE A 126 -10.46 1.83 10.67
C ILE A 126 -11.83 2.33 10.20
N HIS A 127 -11.81 3.45 9.48
CA HIS A 127 -12.97 4.09 8.92
C HIS A 127 -12.95 3.99 7.40
N PHE A 128 -14.02 3.46 6.84
CA PHE A 128 -14.23 3.38 5.40
C PHE A 128 -15.16 4.48 4.91
N TYR A 129 -14.82 5.03 3.76
CA TYR A 129 -15.58 6.06 3.07
C TYR A 129 -15.71 5.71 1.59
N SER A 130 -16.91 5.88 1.02
CA SER A 130 -17.12 5.76 -0.42
C SER A 130 -18.24 6.68 -0.88
N PRO A 131 -18.14 7.27 -2.09
CA PRO A 131 -19.26 7.94 -2.74
C PRO A 131 -20.26 6.94 -3.37
N LYS A 132 -19.95 5.64 -3.34
CA LYS A 132 -20.79 4.57 -3.86
C LYS A 132 -21.46 3.82 -2.72
N ASP A 133 -22.74 3.52 -2.89
CA ASP A 133 -23.49 2.69 -1.96
C ASP A 133 -23.03 1.23 -2.00
N GLY A 134 -23.33 0.49 -0.93
CA GLY A 134 -23.02 -0.94 -0.85
C GLY A 134 -21.59 -1.29 -0.50
N LEU A 135 -20.73 -0.32 -0.11
CA LEU A 135 -19.32 -0.56 0.24
C LEU A 135 -19.17 -1.72 1.22
N LYS A 136 -19.95 -1.74 2.31
CA LYS A 136 -19.88 -2.79 3.33
C LYS A 136 -20.15 -4.17 2.74
N ASP A 137 -21.22 -4.29 1.98
CA ASP A 137 -21.66 -5.57 1.40
C ASP A 137 -20.62 -6.10 0.40
N PHE A 138 -20.04 -5.24 -0.43
CA PHE A 138 -18.96 -5.61 -1.36
C PHE A 138 -17.72 -6.11 -0.64
N LEU A 139 -17.30 -5.45 0.44
CA LEU A 139 -16.13 -5.85 1.21
C LEU A 139 -16.39 -7.15 2.01
N GLU A 140 -17.60 -7.34 2.54
CA GLU A 140 -18.00 -8.60 3.18
C GLU A 140 -17.97 -9.77 2.19
N GLN A 141 -18.48 -9.58 0.96
CA GLN A 141 -18.42 -10.58 -0.10
C GLN A 141 -16.97 -10.90 -0.51
N GLN A 142 -16.12 -9.91 -0.64
CA GLN A 142 -14.69 -10.10 -0.94
C GLN A 142 -13.99 -10.94 0.14
N ALA A 143 -14.34 -10.74 1.39
CA ALA A 143 -13.77 -11.42 2.56
C ALA A 143 -14.58 -12.66 2.99
N ASP A 144 -15.30 -13.32 2.09
CA ASP A 144 -16.07 -14.53 2.39
C ASP A 144 -15.61 -15.74 1.56
N SER A 145 -15.95 -16.92 2.05
CA SER A 145 -15.74 -18.20 1.33
C SER A 145 -16.56 -18.24 0.02
N PRO A 146 -16.01 -18.78 -1.08
CA PRO A 146 -14.72 -19.46 -1.17
C PRO A 146 -13.51 -18.54 -1.49
N TYR A 147 -13.72 -17.23 -1.57
CA TYR A 147 -12.70 -16.30 -2.07
C TYR A 147 -11.63 -15.95 -1.06
N PHE A 148 -12.01 -15.87 0.23
CA PHE A 148 -11.06 -15.54 1.29
C PHE A 148 -11.35 -16.34 2.57
N PRO A 149 -10.30 -16.80 3.32
CA PRO A 149 -10.50 -17.68 4.47
C PRO A 149 -10.93 -16.96 5.75
N VAL A 150 -10.74 -15.64 5.83
CA VAL A 150 -11.04 -14.84 7.03
C VAL A 150 -12.19 -13.89 6.75
N LYS A 151 -13.31 -14.12 7.44
CA LYS A 151 -14.49 -13.26 7.29
C LYS A 151 -14.25 -11.88 7.90
N MET A 152 -14.83 -10.85 7.27
CA MET A 152 -14.70 -9.45 7.71
C MET A 152 -15.16 -9.25 9.16
N LYS A 153 -16.17 -9.99 9.63
CA LYS A 153 -16.62 -9.94 11.03
C LYS A 153 -15.55 -10.30 12.08
N ASN A 154 -14.47 -10.94 11.65
CA ASN A 154 -13.32 -11.29 12.49
C ASN A 154 -12.23 -10.22 12.46
N MET A 155 -12.43 -9.14 11.72
CA MET A 155 -11.55 -7.97 11.67
C MET A 155 -11.94 -6.98 12.77
N TYR A 156 -10.96 -6.25 13.32
CA TYR A 156 -11.21 -5.32 14.42
C TYR A 156 -11.77 -3.98 13.94
N ILE A 157 -12.65 -3.40 14.72
CA ILE A 157 -13.23 -2.06 14.71
C ILE A 157 -13.29 -1.39 13.32
N LEU A 158 -14.33 -1.75 12.54
CA LEU A 158 -14.59 -1.18 11.23
C LEU A 158 -15.81 -0.25 11.26
N TYR A 159 -15.66 0.96 10.73
CA TYR A 159 -16.73 1.94 10.56
C TYR A 159 -16.96 2.21 9.07
N PHE A 160 -18.21 2.28 8.65
CA PHE A 160 -18.59 2.54 7.25
C PHE A 160 -19.38 3.84 7.15
N ARG A 161 -19.02 4.69 6.20
CA ARG A 161 -19.71 5.95 5.94
C ARG A 161 -19.89 6.16 4.44
N SER A 162 -21.13 6.44 4.03
CA SER A 162 -21.41 6.93 2.68
C SER A 162 -21.02 8.42 2.61
N LEU A 163 -20.33 8.80 1.55
CA LEU A 163 -20.05 10.21 1.24
C LEU A 163 -21.15 10.67 0.25
N ASN A 164 -22.15 11.38 0.78
CA ASN A 164 -23.09 12.07 -0.08
C ASN A 164 -22.34 13.25 -0.71
N LEU A 165 -21.86 13.06 -1.93
CA LEU A 165 -21.38 14.16 -2.76
C LEU A 165 -22.62 14.86 -3.30
N LEU A 166 -22.84 16.11 -2.83
CA LEU A 166 -23.89 17.01 -3.32
C LEU A 166 -23.72 17.29 -4.81
#